data_24ed38db126de5695674f7984ae86a8f
#
_entry.id   24ed38db126de5695674f7984ae86a8f
#
_cell.length_a   1.000
_cell.length_b   1.000
_cell.length_c   1.000
_cell.angle_alpha   90.00
_cell.angle_beta   90.00
_cell.angle_gamma   90.00
#
_symmetry.space_group_name_H-M   'P 1'
#
loop_
_entity.id
_entity.type
_entity.pdbx_description
1 polymer ?
#
loop_
_entity_poly.entity_id
_entity_poly.type
_entity_poly.pdbx_seq_one_letter_code
_entity_poly.pdbx_strand_id
1 'polypeptide(L)'
;ASKAISAYGYGINKTPNIDRLANEGARLDHCYVTNSICTPSRAAILTGTYNHVNCVTTLDTPINSRLPNVAKHLQSNGYQTAIIGKWHLGEGKEHEPSGFDFWSVLPGQGDYFDPHFIQMGEEIEAKGYATDIITDKSLTWLKSLDQGKPFFLMCHHKAPHREWEPNPKYRDLFADEIAIPDTFNDDYKNRAKAAAAAKMRIKDDITYDDLGLVQPEGGSEIGERARRKSNRRKIPNPSNVSDIRLIDKHTGEIFQFNTPEEFHNFKYQRYLQRYLATIASIDDSVGEILQFLDDNNLAENTIVVYTSDQGFFLGEHGWFDKRFIYEESFQMPFLVRYPAKISPGQVNKDICCNVDFAPTFLDYADTVIPSYMQGVSLRPLFEGETPEDWSQLAYHRYWMHKDPDHNAFAHYGIRNKRYKLIYWYNEGFDLPGTNDGGEDKEWELFDCQEDPMELFNLYNDHRYQGVVLEMKQLLEDKMLSIGDLMEHTG
;
A
#
# COMPACT_ATOMS: atom_id res chain seq x y z
N ALA A 1 -4.57 -3.63 -2.27
CA ALA A 1 -5.49 -3.11 -3.31
C ALA A 1 -6.94 -3.18 -2.83
N SER A 2 -7.72 -2.13 -3.09
CA SER A 2 -9.17 -2.11 -2.75
C SER A 2 -9.93 -3.24 -3.43
N LYS A 3 -9.56 -3.61 -4.66
CA LYS A 3 -10.15 -4.71 -5.43
C LYS A 3 -10.07 -6.07 -4.72
N ALA A 4 -9.10 -6.27 -3.84
CA ALA A 4 -8.93 -7.51 -3.09
C ALA A 4 -9.77 -7.57 -1.80
N ILE A 5 -10.57 -6.56 -1.49
CA ILE A 5 -11.45 -6.49 -0.32
C ILE A 5 -12.91 -6.55 -0.82
N SER A 6 -13.65 -7.56 -0.37
CA SER A 6 -15.00 -7.84 -0.91
C SER A 6 -16.00 -6.70 -0.68
N ALA A 7 -15.83 -5.89 0.35
CA ALA A 7 -16.66 -4.70 0.61
C ALA A 7 -16.67 -3.68 -0.56
N TYR A 8 -15.65 -3.69 -1.43
CA TYR A 8 -15.59 -2.81 -2.61
C TYR A 8 -16.30 -3.37 -3.85
N GLY A 9 -16.81 -4.60 -3.78
CA GLY A 9 -17.73 -5.16 -4.80
C GLY A 9 -17.08 -5.71 -6.07
N TYR A 10 -15.77 -5.88 -6.14
CA TYR A 10 -15.09 -6.42 -7.32
C TYR A 10 -15.21 -7.95 -7.51
N GLY A 11 -15.61 -8.67 -6.46
CA GLY A 11 -15.93 -10.09 -6.53
C GLY A 11 -14.76 -11.07 -6.66
N ILE A 12 -13.51 -10.61 -6.60
CA ILE A 12 -12.34 -11.47 -6.77
C ILE A 12 -11.87 -12.12 -5.46
N ASN A 13 -12.39 -11.69 -4.31
CA ASN A 13 -12.04 -12.20 -2.98
C ASN A 13 -13.27 -12.24 -2.06
N LYS A 14 -13.11 -12.90 -0.91
CA LYS A 14 -14.08 -12.90 0.19
C LYS A 14 -13.35 -12.54 1.48
N THR A 15 -13.73 -11.42 2.08
CA THR A 15 -13.12 -10.88 3.30
C THR A 15 -14.20 -10.52 4.33
N PRO A 16 -14.96 -11.52 4.84
CA PRO A 16 -16.17 -11.29 5.64
C PRO A 16 -15.92 -10.53 6.95
N ASN A 17 -14.75 -10.70 7.56
CA ASN A 17 -14.41 -9.99 8.80
C ASN A 17 -14.01 -8.53 8.53
N ILE A 18 -13.24 -8.29 7.47
CA ILE A 18 -12.90 -6.93 7.03
C ILE A 18 -14.19 -6.20 6.60
N ASP A 19 -15.09 -6.88 5.91
CA ASP A 19 -16.37 -6.32 5.46
C ASP A 19 -17.28 -5.89 6.62
N ARG A 20 -17.13 -6.48 7.84
CA ARG A 20 -17.83 -6.00 9.04
C ARG A 20 -17.57 -4.52 9.30
N LEU A 21 -16.34 -4.03 9.05
CA LEU A 21 -16.01 -2.63 9.26
C LEU A 21 -16.83 -1.71 8.34
N ALA A 22 -17.07 -2.11 7.09
CA ALA A 22 -17.94 -1.37 6.17
C ALA A 22 -19.42 -1.50 6.55
N ASN A 23 -19.86 -2.70 6.90
CA ASN A 23 -21.26 -2.99 7.21
C ASN A 23 -21.71 -2.37 8.55
N GLU A 24 -20.82 -2.35 9.54
CA GLU A 24 -21.03 -1.83 10.88
C GLU A 24 -20.53 -0.38 11.04
N GLY A 25 -19.99 0.23 9.97
CA GLY A 25 -19.42 1.56 9.95
C GLY A 25 -19.45 2.19 8.55
N ALA A 26 -18.32 2.71 8.08
CA ALA A 26 -18.22 3.42 6.82
C ALA A 26 -17.10 2.89 5.90
N ARG A 27 -17.35 2.98 4.58
CA ARG A 27 -16.36 2.77 3.51
C ARG A 27 -16.10 4.08 2.78
N LEU A 28 -14.83 4.41 2.58
CA LEU A 28 -14.39 5.53 1.77
C LEU A 28 -13.94 5.01 0.40
N ASP A 29 -14.59 5.47 -0.66
CA ASP A 29 -14.32 5.00 -2.03
C ASP A 29 -13.13 5.73 -2.68
N HIS A 30 -12.77 6.93 -2.19
CA HIS A 30 -11.73 7.78 -2.77
C HIS A 30 -10.67 8.17 -1.74
N CYS A 31 -10.05 7.17 -1.10
CA CYS A 31 -8.89 7.37 -0.24
C CYS A 31 -7.61 7.16 -1.04
N TYR A 32 -6.73 8.16 -1.05
CA TYR A 32 -5.55 8.18 -1.90
C TYR A 32 -4.24 8.32 -1.11
N VAL A 33 -3.18 7.71 -1.63
CA VAL A 33 -1.84 7.80 -1.05
C VAL A 33 -1.07 9.00 -1.62
N THR A 34 -0.35 9.72 -0.80
CA THR A 34 0.46 10.87 -1.25
C THR A 34 1.77 10.50 -1.93
N ASN A 35 2.21 9.24 -1.76
CA ASN A 35 3.36 8.65 -2.44
C ASN A 35 3.17 7.12 -2.44
N SER A 36 3.01 6.51 -3.61
CA SER A 36 2.62 5.10 -3.77
C SER A 36 3.75 4.11 -3.49
N ILE A 37 4.44 4.28 -2.35
CA ILE A 37 5.55 3.42 -1.92
C ILE A 37 5.60 3.35 -0.39
N CYS A 38 5.97 2.20 0.19
CA CYS A 38 5.79 1.88 1.61
C CYS A 38 6.36 2.92 2.59
N THR A 39 7.68 3.12 2.60
CA THR A 39 8.37 3.98 3.56
C THR A 39 7.83 5.41 3.56
N PRO A 40 7.74 6.11 2.42
CA PRO A 40 7.16 7.45 2.35
C PRO A 40 5.70 7.52 2.79
N SER A 41 4.86 6.57 2.36
CA SER A 41 3.46 6.55 2.78
C SER A 41 3.31 6.36 4.28
N ARG A 42 4.07 5.44 4.89
CA ARG A 42 4.05 5.20 6.34
C ARG A 42 4.49 6.43 7.12
N ALA A 43 5.49 7.15 6.62
CA ALA A 43 5.90 8.43 7.21
C ALA A 43 4.78 9.47 7.14
N ALA A 44 4.07 9.58 6.02
CA ALA A 44 2.95 10.50 5.87
C ALA A 44 1.79 10.16 6.83
N ILE A 45 1.43 8.88 6.96
CA ILE A 45 0.40 8.40 7.91
C ILE A 45 0.78 8.75 9.35
N LEU A 46 2.05 8.56 9.71
CA LEU A 46 2.52 8.76 11.08
C LEU A 46 2.64 10.24 11.45
N THR A 47 3.10 11.08 10.52
CA THR A 47 3.40 12.50 10.77
C THR A 47 2.28 13.46 10.39
N GLY A 48 1.32 13.06 9.55
CA GLY A 48 0.30 13.95 8.99
C GLY A 48 0.88 14.97 8.01
N THR A 49 2.07 14.70 7.41
CA THR A 49 2.77 15.63 6.50
C THR A 49 3.18 14.95 5.21
N TYR A 50 3.27 15.73 4.13
CA TYR A 50 3.82 15.26 2.86
C TYR A 50 5.33 14.98 2.95
N ASN A 51 5.86 14.19 2.02
CA ASN A 51 7.23 13.67 2.10
C ASN A 51 8.32 14.75 1.93
N HIS A 52 8.05 15.86 1.25
CA HIS A 52 8.97 16.98 1.20
C HIS A 52 9.12 17.69 2.55
N VAL A 53 8.16 17.55 3.46
CA VAL A 53 8.19 18.11 4.83
C VAL A 53 8.80 17.13 5.83
N ASN A 54 8.37 15.85 5.82
CA ASN A 54 8.94 14.85 6.73
C ASN A 54 10.29 14.29 6.26
N CYS A 55 10.73 14.65 5.05
CA CYS A 55 11.99 14.25 4.41
C CYS A 55 12.12 12.75 4.11
N VAL A 56 11.05 11.97 4.17
CA VAL A 56 11.05 10.54 3.86
C VAL A 56 10.51 10.35 2.43
N THR A 57 11.38 10.46 1.44
CA THR A 57 10.99 10.57 0.02
C THR A 57 11.10 9.27 -0.77
N THR A 58 12.00 8.36 -0.36
CA THR A 58 12.26 7.08 -1.04
C THR A 58 12.20 5.92 -0.06
N LEU A 59 12.29 4.67 -0.56
CA LEU A 59 12.37 3.48 0.31
C LEU A 59 13.62 3.50 1.19
N ASP A 60 14.71 4.08 0.68
CA ASP A 60 16.01 4.07 1.32
C ASP A 60 16.26 5.32 2.19
N THR A 61 15.22 6.16 2.36
CA THR A 61 15.26 7.33 3.24
C THR A 61 14.57 7.01 4.57
N PRO A 62 15.33 6.72 5.65
CA PRO A 62 14.73 6.38 6.93
C PRO A 62 14.10 7.59 7.62
N ILE A 63 13.11 7.34 8.50
CA ILE A 63 12.51 8.40 9.32
C ILE A 63 13.46 8.84 10.42
N ASN A 64 13.46 10.12 10.74
CA ASN A 64 14.09 10.60 11.95
C ASN A 64 13.13 10.41 13.14
N SER A 65 13.52 9.59 14.12
CA SER A 65 12.70 9.28 15.31
C SER A 65 12.40 10.52 16.17
N ARG A 66 13.09 11.63 15.97
CA ARG A 66 12.82 12.91 16.68
C ARG A 66 11.64 13.67 16.10
N LEU A 67 11.22 13.38 14.86
CA LEU A 67 10.07 14.04 14.28
C LEU A 67 8.83 13.89 15.16
N PRO A 68 8.00 14.93 15.27
CA PRO A 68 6.69 14.80 15.88
C PRO A 68 5.81 13.88 15.07
N ASN A 69 4.98 13.11 15.73
CA ASN A 69 4.08 12.16 15.09
C ASN A 69 2.81 11.93 15.94
N VAL A 70 1.81 11.29 15.36
CA VAL A 70 0.52 11.06 16.02
C VAL A 70 0.65 10.26 17.31
N ALA A 71 1.50 9.26 17.35
CA ALA A 71 1.69 8.43 18.56
C ALA A 71 2.25 9.25 19.74
N LYS A 72 3.23 10.13 19.47
CA LYS A 72 3.78 11.03 20.52
C LYS A 72 2.71 11.96 21.09
N HIS A 73 1.85 12.52 20.25
CA HIS A 73 0.77 13.40 20.71
C HIS A 73 -0.25 12.63 21.52
N LEU A 74 -0.66 11.45 21.08
CA LEU A 74 -1.59 10.59 21.82
C LEU A 74 -0.99 10.11 23.14
N GLN A 75 0.27 9.68 23.16
CA GLN A 75 0.99 9.29 24.37
C GLN A 75 1.05 10.44 25.38
N SER A 76 1.38 11.65 24.91
CA SER A 76 1.40 12.84 25.76
C SER A 76 0.01 13.23 26.30
N ASN A 77 -1.06 12.79 25.63
CA ASN A 77 -2.44 12.96 26.06
C ASN A 77 -3.00 11.77 26.88
N GLY A 78 -2.11 10.91 27.36
CA GLY A 78 -2.47 9.82 28.30
C GLY A 78 -2.90 8.52 27.64
N TYR A 79 -2.80 8.39 26.32
CA TYR A 79 -3.05 7.12 25.63
C TYR A 79 -1.91 6.12 25.89
N GLN A 80 -2.27 4.87 26.08
CA GLN A 80 -1.35 3.74 25.97
C GLN A 80 -1.13 3.45 24.47
N THR A 81 0.11 3.38 24.02
CA THR A 81 0.42 3.38 22.59
C THR A 81 1.27 2.16 22.20
N ALA A 82 0.90 1.49 21.10
CA ALA A 82 1.72 0.40 20.57
C ALA A 82 1.76 0.37 19.04
N ILE A 83 2.87 -0.15 18.51
CA ILE A 83 2.98 -0.59 17.12
C ILE A 83 3.53 -2.00 17.05
N ILE A 84 2.86 -2.87 16.30
CA ILE A 84 3.21 -4.28 16.18
C ILE A 84 3.18 -4.68 14.71
N GLY A 85 4.26 -5.31 14.24
CA GLY A 85 4.39 -5.80 12.88
C GLY A 85 5.28 -4.92 11.99
N LYS A 86 4.88 -4.61 10.77
CA LYS A 86 5.72 -3.90 9.80
C LYS A 86 5.92 -2.44 10.19
N TRP A 87 7.18 -2.06 10.43
CA TRP A 87 7.61 -0.66 10.60
C TRP A 87 8.07 -0.06 9.28
N HIS A 88 9.15 -0.56 8.73
CA HIS A 88 9.71 -0.19 7.43
C HIS A 88 9.99 1.32 7.27
N LEU A 89 10.48 1.95 8.32
CA LEU A 89 10.88 3.37 8.35
C LEU A 89 12.35 3.56 8.77
N GLY A 90 13.16 2.51 8.64
CA GLY A 90 14.57 2.47 8.98
C GLY A 90 14.86 1.61 10.21
N GLU A 91 16.13 1.32 10.43
CA GLU A 91 16.65 0.50 11.53
C GLU A 91 17.67 1.28 12.34
N GLY A 92 17.83 0.89 13.62
CA GLY A 92 18.73 1.53 14.57
C GLY A 92 18.08 2.70 15.33
N LYS A 93 18.72 3.09 16.45
CA LYS A 93 18.13 4.01 17.45
C LYS A 93 17.55 5.33 16.92
N GLU A 94 18.11 5.86 15.84
CA GLU A 94 17.64 7.12 15.25
C GLU A 94 16.40 6.96 14.40
N HIS A 95 15.98 5.70 14.13
CA HIS A 95 14.88 5.33 13.25
C HIS A 95 13.86 4.40 13.91
N GLU A 96 14.08 4.04 15.19
CA GLU A 96 13.16 3.21 15.96
C GLU A 96 11.78 3.87 16.14
N PRO A 97 10.72 3.06 16.34
CA PRO A 97 9.39 3.58 16.66
C PRO A 97 9.44 4.49 17.89
N SER A 98 8.94 5.70 17.76
CA SER A 98 8.93 6.71 18.82
C SER A 98 7.52 7.21 19.11
N GLY A 99 7.21 7.43 20.40
CA GLY A 99 5.87 7.76 20.87
C GLY A 99 5.01 6.52 21.16
N PHE A 100 5.62 5.34 21.19
CA PHE A 100 4.96 4.08 21.53
C PHE A 100 5.50 3.54 22.85
N ASP A 101 4.61 3.19 23.78
CA ASP A 101 4.96 2.55 25.05
C ASP A 101 5.41 1.10 24.83
N PHE A 102 4.91 0.47 23.79
CA PHE A 102 5.32 -0.86 23.35
C PHE A 102 5.47 -0.92 21.83
N TRP A 103 6.51 -1.58 21.36
CA TRP A 103 6.67 -1.89 19.96
C TRP A 103 7.39 -3.21 19.74
N SER A 104 6.93 -3.95 18.73
CA SER A 104 7.52 -5.20 18.27
C SER A 104 7.41 -5.27 16.76
N VAL A 105 8.51 -4.96 16.07
CA VAL A 105 8.47 -4.68 14.63
C VAL A 105 9.35 -5.62 13.82
N LEU A 106 8.92 -5.87 12.58
CA LEU A 106 9.68 -6.63 11.61
C LEU A 106 10.81 -5.75 11.04
N PRO A 107 12.07 -6.22 11.03
CA PRO A 107 13.14 -5.54 10.31
C PRO A 107 12.87 -5.60 8.80
N GLY A 108 13.16 -4.51 8.11
CA GLY A 108 12.93 -4.38 6.66
C GLY A 108 11.51 -4.74 6.24
N GLN A 109 11.36 -5.68 5.31
CA GLN A 109 10.06 -6.17 4.83
C GLN A 109 9.52 -7.33 5.69
N GLY A 110 10.34 -7.95 6.53
CA GLY A 110 10.01 -9.15 7.30
C GLY A 110 9.83 -10.41 6.46
N ASP A 111 9.67 -11.53 7.13
CA ASP A 111 9.40 -12.86 6.56
C ASP A 111 7.97 -13.31 6.87
N TYR A 112 7.37 -14.15 5.99
CA TYR A 112 6.04 -14.73 6.25
C TYR A 112 6.07 -15.86 7.28
N PHE A 113 7.15 -16.65 7.30
CA PHE A 113 7.32 -17.75 8.22
C PHE A 113 8.52 -17.52 9.12
N ASP A 114 8.37 -17.92 10.38
CA ASP A 114 9.40 -17.80 11.40
C ASP A 114 10.06 -16.42 11.44
N PRO A 115 9.25 -15.35 11.51
CA PRO A 115 9.75 -13.99 11.38
C PRO A 115 10.64 -13.61 12.55
N HIS A 116 11.65 -12.83 12.24
CA HIS A 116 12.44 -12.12 13.23
C HIS A 116 11.76 -10.80 13.60
N PHE A 117 11.77 -10.42 14.86
CA PHE A 117 11.27 -9.13 15.34
C PHE A 117 12.36 -8.38 16.10
N ILE A 118 12.27 -7.06 16.06
CA ILE A 118 12.93 -6.19 17.01
C ILE A 118 11.85 -5.68 17.97
N GLN A 119 11.93 -6.06 19.25
CA GLN A 119 10.96 -5.70 20.27
C GLN A 119 11.64 -4.84 21.34
N MET A 120 11.23 -3.58 21.46
CA MET A 120 11.80 -2.64 22.40
C MET A 120 13.35 -2.59 22.36
N GLY A 121 13.93 -2.74 21.16
CA GLY A 121 15.37 -2.74 20.92
C GLY A 121 16.05 -4.10 21.03
N GLU A 122 15.35 -5.15 21.41
CA GLU A 122 15.87 -6.52 21.53
C GLU A 122 15.44 -7.40 20.36
N GLU A 123 16.33 -8.24 19.85
CA GLU A 123 16.03 -9.19 18.78
C GLU A 123 15.25 -10.39 19.33
N ILE A 124 14.11 -10.71 18.70
CA ILE A 124 13.23 -11.82 19.07
C ILE A 124 12.98 -12.71 17.87
N GLU A 125 13.35 -13.98 17.95
CA GLU A 125 12.92 -14.99 16.98
C GLU A 125 11.52 -15.50 17.34
N ALA A 126 10.65 -15.60 16.35
CA ALA A 126 9.33 -16.20 16.50
C ALA A 126 9.16 -17.39 15.57
N LYS A 127 8.33 -18.35 15.97
CA LYS A 127 7.99 -19.54 15.17
C LYS A 127 6.55 -19.49 14.74
N GLY A 128 6.30 -19.70 13.46
CA GLY A 128 4.97 -19.73 12.88
C GLY A 128 4.77 -18.70 11.78
N TYR A 129 3.51 -18.41 11.48
CA TYR A 129 3.13 -17.51 10.40
C TYR A 129 3.03 -16.06 10.88
N ALA A 130 3.64 -15.13 10.16
CA ALA A 130 3.81 -13.74 10.60
C ALA A 130 2.49 -13.03 10.93
N THR A 131 1.44 -13.23 10.13
CA THR A 131 0.14 -12.60 10.38
C THR A 131 -0.47 -13.08 11.70
N ASP A 132 -0.41 -14.38 11.97
CA ASP A 132 -0.93 -14.98 13.20
C ASP A 132 -0.13 -14.46 14.43
N ILE A 133 1.20 -14.40 14.31
CA ILE A 133 2.08 -13.89 15.38
C ILE A 133 1.82 -12.41 15.68
N ILE A 134 1.65 -11.58 14.65
CA ILE A 134 1.34 -10.16 14.81
C ILE A 134 -0.02 -9.99 15.50
N THR A 135 -1.00 -10.81 15.15
CA THR A 135 -2.32 -10.83 15.77
C THR A 135 -2.23 -11.22 17.24
N ASP A 136 -1.54 -12.31 17.56
CA ASP A 136 -1.34 -12.80 18.93
C ASP A 136 -0.63 -11.77 19.82
N LYS A 137 0.42 -11.12 19.29
CA LYS A 137 1.12 -10.04 20.00
C LYS A 137 0.20 -8.84 20.25
N SER A 138 -0.64 -8.48 19.26
CA SER A 138 -1.60 -7.38 19.38
C SER A 138 -2.67 -7.69 20.42
N LEU A 139 -3.24 -8.89 20.41
CA LEU A 139 -4.21 -9.35 21.41
C LEU A 139 -3.59 -9.46 22.81
N THR A 140 -2.33 -9.90 22.90
CA THR A 140 -1.60 -9.97 24.18
C THR A 140 -1.40 -8.57 24.75
N TRP A 141 -1.02 -7.60 23.91
CA TRP A 141 -0.88 -6.22 24.36
C TRP A 141 -2.23 -5.62 24.78
N LEU A 142 -3.30 -5.83 24.00
CA LEU A 142 -4.65 -5.38 24.34
C LEU A 142 -5.15 -5.94 25.69
N LYS A 143 -4.82 -7.20 26.01
CA LYS A 143 -5.12 -7.82 27.30
C LYS A 143 -4.34 -7.23 28.47
N SER A 144 -3.19 -6.59 28.20
CA SER A 144 -2.33 -6.01 29.23
C SER A 144 -2.67 -4.56 29.59
N LEU A 145 -3.62 -3.93 28.87
CA LEU A 145 -3.97 -2.53 29.03
C LEU A 145 -4.54 -2.20 30.41
N ASP A 146 -4.18 -1.04 30.94
CA ASP A 146 -4.90 -0.40 32.02
C ASP A 146 -6.27 0.07 31.50
N GLN A 147 -7.32 -0.57 31.94
CA GLN A 147 -8.71 -0.29 31.51
C GLN A 147 -9.20 1.14 31.85
N GLY A 148 -8.48 1.84 32.72
CA GLY A 148 -8.77 3.24 33.06
C GLY A 148 -8.22 4.25 32.06
N LYS A 149 -7.47 3.82 31.03
CA LYS A 149 -6.80 4.68 30.06
C LYS A 149 -7.18 4.34 28.64
N PRO A 150 -7.28 5.33 27.74
CA PRO A 150 -7.46 5.08 26.33
C PRO A 150 -6.22 4.44 25.71
N PHE A 151 -6.39 3.82 24.54
CA PHE A 151 -5.28 3.18 23.83
C PHE A 151 -5.26 3.51 22.33
N PHE A 152 -4.07 3.39 21.74
CA PHE A 152 -3.81 3.50 20.32
C PHE A 152 -2.91 2.36 19.87
N LEU A 153 -3.43 1.50 19.01
CA LEU A 153 -2.70 0.34 18.44
C LEU A 153 -2.56 0.48 16.93
N MET A 154 -1.34 0.41 16.43
CA MET A 154 -1.03 0.21 15.01
C MET A 154 -0.65 -1.26 14.79
N CYS A 155 -1.58 -2.07 14.32
CA CYS A 155 -1.37 -3.47 13.96
C CYS A 155 -1.07 -3.58 12.47
N HIS A 156 0.20 -3.80 12.11
CA HIS A 156 0.69 -3.69 10.74
C HIS A 156 1.20 -5.03 10.22
N HIS A 157 0.46 -5.66 9.31
CA HIS A 157 0.86 -6.92 8.69
C HIS A 157 1.93 -6.74 7.60
N LYS A 158 2.79 -7.77 7.42
CA LYS A 158 3.62 -7.92 6.22
C LYS A 158 2.76 -8.19 4.99
N ALA A 159 1.77 -9.05 5.13
CA ALA A 159 0.83 -9.37 4.07
C ALA A 159 0.05 -8.12 3.61
N PRO A 160 -0.24 -7.96 2.32
CA PRO A 160 0.05 -8.83 1.20
C PRO A 160 1.30 -8.42 0.39
N HIS A 161 2.42 -8.05 1.04
CA HIS A 161 3.65 -7.70 0.33
C HIS A 161 4.31 -8.94 -0.30
N ARG A 162 5.01 -8.74 -1.42
CA ARG A 162 5.86 -9.78 -2.03
C ARG A 162 6.97 -10.20 -1.03
N GLU A 163 7.55 -11.34 -1.10
CA GLU A 163 7.28 -12.53 -1.89
C GLU A 163 6.06 -13.25 -1.26
N TRP A 164 5.02 -13.50 -2.03
CA TRP A 164 3.75 -13.96 -1.44
C TRP A 164 3.83 -15.42 -0.98
N GLU A 165 3.71 -15.63 0.32
CA GLU A 165 3.66 -16.95 0.93
C GLU A 165 2.40 -17.12 1.78
N PRO A 166 1.34 -17.72 1.22
CA PRO A 166 0.09 -17.94 1.95
C PRO A 166 0.26 -18.84 3.17
N ASN A 167 -0.54 -18.60 4.21
CA ASN A 167 -0.69 -19.55 5.30
C ASN A 167 -1.10 -20.91 4.73
N PRO A 168 -0.52 -22.04 5.19
CA PRO A 168 -0.84 -23.38 4.68
C PRO A 168 -2.33 -23.70 4.61
N LYS A 169 -3.13 -23.17 5.54
CA LYS A 169 -4.60 -23.37 5.57
C LYS A 169 -5.34 -22.70 4.39
N TYR A 170 -4.68 -21.77 3.67
CA TYR A 170 -5.28 -20.99 2.58
C TYR A 170 -4.61 -21.21 1.22
N ARG A 171 -3.63 -22.11 1.10
CA ARG A 171 -2.91 -22.33 -0.17
C ARG A 171 -3.83 -22.67 -1.34
N ASP A 172 -4.86 -23.47 -1.06
CA ASP A 172 -5.79 -23.97 -2.07
C ASP A 172 -7.11 -23.19 -2.13
N LEU A 173 -7.18 -22.04 -1.45
CA LEU A 173 -8.41 -21.23 -1.37
C LEU A 173 -8.90 -20.73 -2.74
N PHE A 174 -7.97 -20.47 -3.66
CA PHE A 174 -8.22 -19.97 -5.01
C PHE A 174 -7.77 -21.00 -6.04
N ALA A 175 -8.34 -22.22 -6.02
CA ALA A 175 -8.05 -23.28 -6.99
C ALA A 175 -8.64 -22.98 -8.39
N ASP A 176 -9.73 -22.21 -8.43
CA ASP A 176 -10.38 -21.83 -9.67
C ASP A 176 -9.65 -20.70 -10.40
N GLU A 177 -9.84 -20.61 -11.70
CA GLU A 177 -9.23 -19.59 -12.54
C GLU A 177 -9.81 -18.19 -12.22
N ILE A 178 -8.90 -17.22 -12.02
CA ILE A 178 -9.24 -15.82 -11.78
C ILE A 178 -9.27 -15.08 -13.12
N ALA A 179 -10.31 -14.30 -13.36
CA ALA A 179 -10.46 -13.54 -14.61
C ALA A 179 -9.25 -12.60 -14.84
N ILE A 180 -8.70 -12.65 -16.04
CA ILE A 180 -7.61 -11.77 -16.45
C ILE A 180 -8.18 -10.38 -16.77
N PRO A 181 -7.60 -9.27 -16.28
CA PRO A 181 -8.03 -7.93 -16.65
C PRO A 181 -7.94 -7.68 -18.16
N ASP A 182 -8.90 -6.95 -18.74
CA ASP A 182 -8.90 -6.60 -20.17
C ASP A 182 -7.61 -5.86 -20.58
N THR A 183 -7.01 -5.11 -19.66
CA THR A 183 -5.77 -4.35 -19.86
C THR A 183 -4.49 -5.16 -19.64
N PHE A 184 -4.57 -6.46 -19.37
CA PHE A 184 -3.38 -7.30 -19.09
C PHE A 184 -2.35 -7.32 -20.23
N ASN A 185 -2.82 -7.17 -21.47
CA ASN A 185 -1.99 -7.11 -22.66
C ASN A 185 -1.80 -5.70 -23.20
N ASP A 186 -1.84 -4.69 -22.33
CA ASP A 186 -1.63 -3.29 -22.68
C ASP A 186 -0.31 -3.08 -23.42
N ASP A 187 -0.33 -2.31 -24.49
CA ASP A 187 0.83 -1.97 -25.31
C ASP A 187 1.44 -0.59 -24.99
N TYR A 188 0.84 0.08 -24.02
CA TYR A 188 1.24 1.41 -23.52
C TYR A 188 1.30 2.53 -24.57
N LYS A 189 0.67 2.32 -25.74
CA LYS A 189 0.47 3.40 -26.69
C LYS A 189 -0.32 4.53 -26.05
N ASN A 190 -0.31 5.71 -26.43
CA ASN A 190 -1.09 6.82 -25.87
C ASN A 190 -0.83 7.12 -24.38
N ARG A 191 0.30 6.74 -23.84
CA ARG A 191 0.78 7.11 -22.50
C ARG A 191 2.17 7.72 -22.57
N ALA A 192 2.62 8.30 -21.44
CA ALA A 192 4.00 8.70 -21.26
C ALA A 192 4.96 7.53 -21.42
N LYS A 193 6.20 7.79 -21.81
CA LYS A 193 7.26 6.77 -21.97
C LYS A 193 7.50 5.96 -20.69
N ALA A 194 7.20 6.55 -19.53
CA ALA A 194 7.29 5.90 -18.23
C ALA A 194 6.51 4.59 -18.15
N ALA A 195 5.31 4.53 -18.74
CA ALA A 195 4.48 3.32 -18.73
C ALA A 195 5.18 2.15 -19.44
N ALA A 196 5.75 2.38 -20.61
CA ALA A 196 6.49 1.37 -21.35
C ALA A 196 7.84 1.00 -20.73
N ALA A 197 8.47 1.95 -20.02
CA ALA A 197 9.78 1.77 -19.40
C ALA A 197 9.73 0.96 -18.09
N ALA A 198 8.57 0.93 -17.40
CA ALA A 198 8.43 0.27 -16.13
C ALA A 198 8.69 -1.24 -16.21
N LYS A 199 9.46 -1.74 -15.24
CA LYS A 199 9.76 -3.17 -15.05
C LYS A 199 8.84 -3.76 -13.98
N MET A 200 7.55 -3.72 -14.25
CA MET A 200 6.50 -4.22 -13.36
C MET A 200 5.56 -5.21 -14.08
N ARG A 201 5.97 -5.77 -15.22
CA ARG A 201 5.11 -6.66 -16.00
C ARG A 201 5.10 -8.07 -15.41
N ILE A 202 3.93 -8.61 -15.20
CA ILE A 202 3.76 -10.01 -14.75
C ILE A 202 4.42 -10.97 -15.74
N LYS A 203 4.32 -10.69 -17.05
CA LYS A 203 4.92 -11.52 -18.08
C LYS A 203 6.45 -11.58 -18.00
N ASP A 204 7.10 -10.43 -17.75
CA ASP A 204 8.52 -10.25 -17.97
C ASP A 204 9.32 -10.06 -16.67
N ASP A 205 8.74 -9.40 -15.66
CA ASP A 205 9.48 -8.85 -14.53
C ASP A 205 9.20 -9.52 -13.19
N ILE A 206 8.03 -10.17 -13.00
CA ILE A 206 7.75 -10.90 -11.78
C ILE A 206 8.72 -12.07 -11.62
N THR A 207 9.31 -12.20 -10.43
CA THR A 207 10.32 -13.23 -10.19
C THR A 207 9.66 -14.56 -9.82
N TYR A 208 10.39 -15.67 -10.01
CA TYR A 208 9.90 -16.97 -9.56
C TYR A 208 9.81 -17.05 -8.03
N ASP A 209 10.70 -16.35 -7.33
CA ASP A 209 10.64 -16.25 -5.87
C ASP A 209 9.33 -15.61 -5.40
N ASP A 210 8.87 -14.54 -6.07
CA ASP A 210 7.57 -13.93 -5.79
C ASP A 210 6.42 -14.93 -5.89
N LEU A 211 6.54 -15.86 -6.83
CA LEU A 211 5.55 -16.90 -7.10
C LEU A 211 5.75 -18.18 -6.28
N GLY A 212 6.74 -18.20 -5.38
CA GLY A 212 7.10 -19.38 -4.60
C GLY A 212 7.61 -20.56 -5.45
N LEU A 213 8.35 -20.25 -6.53
CA LEU A 213 8.87 -21.18 -7.50
C LEU A 213 10.40 -21.16 -7.54
N VAL A 214 10.99 -22.28 -7.97
CA VAL A 214 12.42 -22.39 -8.29
C VAL A 214 12.62 -23.03 -9.64
N GLN A 215 13.71 -22.63 -10.33
CA GLN A 215 14.18 -23.32 -11.52
C GLN A 215 15.12 -24.46 -11.11
N PRO A 216 14.98 -25.69 -11.66
CA PRO A 216 15.85 -26.82 -11.30
C PRO A 216 17.33 -26.57 -11.51
N GLU A 217 17.67 -25.81 -12.55
CA GLU A 217 19.05 -25.53 -12.98
C GLU A 217 19.68 -24.36 -12.22
N GLY A 218 18.89 -23.61 -11.45
CA GLY A 218 19.32 -22.39 -10.75
C GLY A 218 19.64 -22.56 -9.29
N GLY A 219 19.40 -23.71 -8.74
CA GLY A 219 19.65 -23.97 -7.33
C GLY A 219 18.78 -25.09 -6.80
N SER A 220 19.42 -26.18 -6.47
CA SER A 220 18.81 -27.40 -5.97
C SER A 220 18.36 -27.34 -4.50
N GLU A 221 18.43 -26.19 -3.85
CA GLU A 221 18.06 -26.08 -2.45
C GLU A 221 16.60 -25.64 -2.30
N ILE A 222 15.73 -26.62 -2.17
CA ILE A 222 14.36 -26.46 -1.69
C ILE A 222 14.46 -26.21 -0.18
N GLY A 223 14.04 -25.02 0.30
CA GLY A 223 14.00 -24.72 1.73
C GLY A 223 14.52 -23.35 2.14
N GLU A 224 14.59 -23.08 3.43
CA GLU A 224 14.97 -21.79 4.04
C GLU A 224 16.29 -21.18 3.53
N ARG A 225 17.24 -22.01 3.12
CA ARG A 225 18.53 -21.54 2.60
C ARG A 225 18.42 -20.93 1.22
N ALA A 226 17.52 -21.40 0.38
CA ALA A 226 17.23 -20.81 -0.92
C ALA A 226 16.57 -19.43 -0.75
N ARG A 227 15.74 -19.24 0.27
CA ARG A 227 15.13 -17.95 0.62
C ARG A 227 16.15 -16.86 0.92
N ARG A 228 17.22 -17.18 1.68
CA ARG A 228 18.24 -16.19 2.12
C ARG A 228 19.32 -15.92 1.09
N LYS A 229 19.55 -16.85 0.15
CA LYS A 229 20.62 -16.77 -0.86
C LYS A 229 20.15 -16.51 -2.27
N SER A 230 18.85 -16.44 -2.51
CA SER A 230 18.32 -15.96 -3.77
C SER A 230 18.65 -14.47 -3.88
N ASN A 231 19.93 -14.18 -4.07
CA ASN A 231 20.29 -12.96 -4.76
C ASN A 231 19.43 -12.95 -6.01
N ARG A 232 18.66 -11.90 -6.20
CA ARG A 232 17.74 -11.58 -7.28
C ARG A 232 18.36 -11.72 -8.69
N ARG A 233 19.23 -12.71 -8.90
CA ARG A 233 19.77 -13.07 -10.20
C ARG A 233 18.63 -13.69 -10.99
N LYS A 234 18.05 -12.89 -11.88
CA LYS A 234 17.19 -13.42 -12.94
C LYS A 234 18.01 -14.43 -13.72
N ILE A 235 17.72 -15.72 -13.51
CA ILE A 235 18.26 -16.76 -14.39
C ILE A 235 17.48 -16.62 -15.67
N PRO A 236 18.15 -16.42 -16.82
CA PRO A 236 17.45 -16.30 -18.09
C PRO A 236 16.59 -17.53 -18.35
N ASN A 237 15.36 -17.31 -18.78
CA ASN A 237 14.53 -18.41 -19.24
C ASN A 237 15.18 -19.08 -20.48
N PRO A 238 14.97 -20.39 -20.66
CA PRO A 238 15.24 -21.04 -21.92
C PRO A 238 14.58 -20.31 -23.10
N SER A 239 15.20 -20.37 -24.27
CA SER A 239 14.66 -19.74 -25.49
C SER A 239 13.29 -20.29 -25.89
N ASN A 240 13.03 -21.57 -25.61
CA ASN A 240 11.76 -22.22 -25.86
C ASN A 240 11.00 -22.35 -24.55
N VAL A 241 9.75 -21.93 -24.55
CA VAL A 241 8.87 -22.03 -23.38
C VAL A 241 8.67 -23.49 -22.93
N SER A 242 8.68 -24.43 -23.86
CA SER A 242 8.57 -25.88 -23.59
C SER A 242 9.76 -26.45 -22.78
N ASP A 243 10.87 -25.74 -22.72
CA ASP A 243 12.04 -26.14 -21.95
C ASP A 243 12.01 -25.56 -20.52
N ILE A 244 11.07 -24.65 -20.24
CA ILE A 244 10.88 -24.08 -18.89
C ILE A 244 10.31 -25.15 -17.96
N ARG A 245 11.00 -25.36 -16.85
CA ARG A 245 10.53 -26.21 -15.75
C ARG A 245 10.58 -25.40 -14.47
N LEU A 246 9.47 -25.35 -13.77
CA LEU A 246 9.36 -24.66 -12.48
C LEU A 246 8.91 -25.66 -11.43
N ILE A 247 9.44 -25.54 -10.22
CA ILE A 247 9.11 -26.38 -9.10
C ILE A 247 8.50 -25.52 -8.00
N ASP A 248 7.36 -25.91 -7.46
CA ASP A 248 6.79 -25.30 -6.27
C ASP A 248 7.71 -25.54 -5.06
N LYS A 249 8.09 -24.48 -4.37
CA LYS A 249 9.00 -24.52 -3.21
C LYS A 249 8.45 -25.33 -2.02
N HIS A 250 7.13 -25.47 -1.92
CA HIS A 250 6.47 -26.10 -0.78
C HIS A 250 6.00 -27.52 -1.08
N THR A 251 5.50 -27.78 -2.30
CA THR A 251 4.89 -29.07 -2.65
C THR A 251 5.84 -29.95 -3.47
N GLY A 252 6.84 -29.33 -4.16
CA GLY A 252 7.70 -30.02 -5.10
C GLY A 252 7.01 -30.31 -6.45
N GLU A 253 5.79 -29.80 -6.68
CA GLU A 253 5.07 -29.96 -7.95
C GLU A 253 5.86 -29.31 -9.09
N ILE A 254 5.88 -29.97 -10.25
CA ILE A 254 6.61 -29.52 -11.42
C ILE A 254 5.62 -28.97 -12.45
N PHE A 255 5.87 -27.75 -12.91
CA PHE A 255 5.10 -27.07 -13.94
C PHE A 255 5.90 -26.99 -15.24
N GLN A 256 5.22 -27.28 -16.36
CA GLN A 256 5.74 -27.22 -17.73
C GLN A 256 4.71 -26.54 -18.62
N PHE A 257 5.14 -25.95 -19.73
CA PHE A 257 4.31 -25.13 -20.58
C PHE A 257 4.54 -25.45 -22.05
N ASN A 258 3.47 -25.44 -22.87
CA ASN A 258 3.56 -25.70 -24.28
C ASN A 258 3.59 -24.41 -25.11
N THR A 259 3.01 -23.33 -24.59
CA THR A 259 2.92 -22.04 -25.28
C THR A 259 3.30 -20.89 -24.36
N PRO A 260 3.79 -19.76 -24.90
CA PRO A 260 4.02 -18.55 -24.11
C PRO A 260 2.75 -18.05 -23.40
N GLU A 261 1.60 -18.24 -24.01
CA GLU A 261 0.31 -17.81 -23.49
C GLU A 261 -0.07 -18.59 -22.23
N GLU A 262 0.09 -19.92 -22.27
CA GLU A 262 -0.08 -20.80 -21.11
C GLU A 262 0.85 -20.40 -19.96
N PHE A 263 2.10 -20.11 -20.26
CA PHE A 263 3.08 -19.67 -19.27
C PHE A 263 2.75 -18.30 -18.66
N HIS A 264 2.30 -17.33 -19.47
CA HIS A 264 1.91 -16.01 -18.98
C HIS A 264 0.63 -16.06 -18.13
N ASN A 265 -0.35 -16.87 -18.56
CA ASN A 265 -1.54 -17.11 -17.75
C ASN A 265 -1.20 -17.76 -16.41
N PHE A 266 -0.35 -18.79 -16.41
CA PHE A 266 0.13 -19.44 -15.19
C PHE A 266 0.75 -18.44 -14.20
N LYS A 267 1.63 -17.55 -14.67
CA LYS A 267 2.21 -16.52 -13.81
C LYS A 267 1.15 -15.62 -13.19
N TYR A 268 0.18 -15.15 -13.98
CA TYR A 268 -0.90 -14.32 -13.51
C TYR A 268 -1.76 -15.04 -12.46
N GLN A 269 -2.22 -16.26 -12.78
CA GLN A 269 -3.06 -17.06 -11.88
C GLN A 269 -2.34 -17.29 -10.55
N ARG A 270 -1.08 -17.72 -10.62
CA ARG A 270 -0.30 -18.00 -9.42
C ARG A 270 -0.04 -16.74 -8.59
N TYR A 271 0.22 -15.61 -9.22
CA TYR A 271 0.37 -14.33 -8.55
C TYR A 271 -0.91 -13.96 -7.78
N LEU A 272 -2.05 -13.95 -8.46
CA LEU A 272 -3.31 -13.55 -7.86
C LEU A 272 -3.75 -14.52 -6.75
N GLN A 273 -3.68 -15.81 -7.00
CA GLN A 273 -4.05 -16.84 -6.02
C GLN A 273 -3.26 -16.68 -4.73
N ARG A 274 -1.95 -16.48 -4.83
CA ARG A 274 -1.07 -16.30 -3.66
C ARG A 274 -1.33 -14.96 -2.96
N TYR A 275 -1.46 -13.88 -3.72
CA TYR A 275 -1.77 -12.55 -3.18
C TYR A 275 -3.09 -12.58 -2.37
N LEU A 276 -4.17 -13.08 -2.97
CA LEU A 276 -5.48 -13.14 -2.33
C LEU A 276 -5.50 -14.08 -1.11
N ALA A 277 -4.79 -15.20 -1.19
CA ALA A 277 -4.67 -16.13 -0.08
C ALA A 277 -3.92 -15.55 1.13
N THR A 278 -2.93 -14.64 0.92
CA THR A 278 -2.31 -13.94 2.06
C THR A 278 -3.29 -12.99 2.75
N ILE A 279 -4.25 -12.40 2.01
CA ILE A 279 -5.29 -11.52 2.57
C ILE A 279 -6.28 -12.30 3.43
N ALA A 280 -6.54 -13.56 3.13
CA ALA A 280 -7.42 -14.40 3.96
C ALA A 280 -6.93 -14.48 5.41
N SER A 281 -5.61 -14.52 5.63
CA SER A 281 -5.03 -14.47 6.98
C SER A 281 -5.19 -13.10 7.65
N ILE A 282 -5.18 -12.01 6.88
CA ILE A 282 -5.48 -10.69 7.42
C ILE A 282 -6.95 -10.60 7.82
N ASP A 283 -7.85 -11.19 7.04
CA ASP A 283 -9.27 -11.23 7.37
C ASP A 283 -9.53 -11.95 8.70
N ASP A 284 -8.85 -13.10 8.94
CA ASP A 284 -8.88 -13.77 10.24
C ASP A 284 -8.41 -12.86 11.36
N SER A 285 -7.26 -12.20 11.17
CA SER A 285 -6.70 -11.28 12.16
C SER A 285 -7.68 -10.17 12.54
N VAL A 286 -8.32 -9.57 11.54
CA VAL A 286 -9.37 -8.56 11.78
C VAL A 286 -10.53 -9.15 12.56
N GLY A 287 -10.96 -10.37 12.21
CA GLY A 287 -12.02 -11.07 12.93
C GLY A 287 -11.68 -11.32 14.41
N GLU A 288 -10.47 -11.77 14.70
CA GLU A 288 -10.01 -12.00 16.08
C GLU A 288 -9.93 -10.71 16.91
N ILE A 289 -9.43 -9.63 16.31
CA ILE A 289 -9.36 -8.33 17.00
C ILE A 289 -10.77 -7.78 17.25
N LEU A 290 -11.68 -7.83 16.27
CA LEU A 290 -13.05 -7.39 16.45
C LEU A 290 -13.78 -8.23 17.51
N GLN A 291 -13.59 -9.55 17.51
CA GLN A 291 -14.15 -10.43 18.51
C GLN A 291 -13.64 -10.09 19.92
N PHE A 292 -12.33 -9.82 20.06
CA PHE A 292 -11.77 -9.39 21.33
C PHE A 292 -12.41 -8.11 21.83
N LEU A 293 -12.63 -7.10 20.97
CA LEU A 293 -13.29 -5.85 21.36
C LEU A 293 -14.74 -6.06 21.77
N ASP A 294 -15.46 -6.92 21.04
CA ASP A 294 -16.85 -7.28 21.35
C ASP A 294 -16.95 -8.00 22.71
N ASP A 295 -16.11 -9.02 22.96
CA ASP A 295 -16.12 -9.82 24.20
C ASP A 295 -15.70 -9.03 25.44
N ASN A 296 -14.93 -7.97 25.28
CA ASN A 296 -14.45 -7.13 26.39
C ASN A 296 -15.24 -5.80 26.55
N ASN A 297 -16.35 -5.63 25.86
CA ASN A 297 -17.18 -4.42 25.88
C ASN A 297 -16.40 -3.12 25.49
N LEU A 298 -15.43 -3.25 24.62
CA LEU A 298 -14.61 -2.14 24.10
C LEU A 298 -15.12 -1.62 22.76
N ALA A 299 -15.93 -2.39 22.03
CA ALA A 299 -16.34 -2.11 20.67
C ALA A 299 -17.03 -0.76 20.48
N GLU A 300 -17.95 -0.41 21.41
CA GLU A 300 -18.72 0.84 21.34
C GLU A 300 -17.84 2.09 21.41
N ASN A 301 -16.70 2.02 22.09
CA ASN A 301 -15.79 3.17 22.29
C ASN A 301 -14.41 2.94 21.67
N THR A 302 -14.33 2.14 20.62
CA THR A 302 -13.09 1.91 19.87
C THR A 302 -13.30 2.20 18.39
N ILE A 303 -12.50 3.11 17.84
CA ILE A 303 -12.41 3.34 16.40
C ILE A 303 -11.51 2.26 15.83
N VAL A 304 -12.01 1.45 14.91
CA VAL A 304 -11.23 0.45 14.18
C VAL A 304 -11.13 0.85 12.73
N VAL A 305 -9.92 1.04 12.26
CA VAL A 305 -9.63 1.38 10.86
C VAL A 305 -8.91 0.22 10.18
N TYR A 306 -9.41 -0.22 9.03
CA TYR A 306 -8.70 -1.07 8.10
C TYR A 306 -8.28 -0.25 6.89
N THR A 307 -7.00 -0.21 6.62
CA THR A 307 -6.44 0.49 5.46
C THR A 307 -5.16 -0.19 4.97
N SER A 308 -4.52 0.39 3.96
CA SER A 308 -3.22 -0.03 3.43
C SER A 308 -2.29 1.17 3.34
N ASP A 309 -1.00 0.95 3.18
CA ASP A 309 -0.04 2.03 2.96
C ASP A 309 -0.06 2.56 1.50
N GLN A 310 -0.59 1.79 0.54
CA GLN A 310 -0.88 2.24 -0.84
C GLN A 310 -1.80 1.25 -1.56
N GLY A 311 -2.18 1.58 -2.79
CA GLY A 311 -2.81 0.64 -3.71
C GLY A 311 -1.85 -0.41 -4.26
N PHE A 312 -2.30 -1.21 -5.24
CA PHE A 312 -1.50 -2.28 -5.84
C PHE A 312 -2.10 -2.73 -7.17
N PHE A 313 -1.29 -2.95 -8.20
CA PHE A 313 -1.74 -3.53 -9.46
C PHE A 313 -1.96 -5.03 -9.32
N LEU A 314 -3.11 -5.50 -9.76
CA LEU A 314 -3.49 -6.92 -9.75
C LEU A 314 -3.60 -7.50 -11.17
N GLY A 315 -2.75 -7.03 -12.07
CA GLY A 315 -2.70 -7.42 -13.47
C GLY A 315 -3.24 -6.36 -14.43
N GLU A 316 -3.84 -5.29 -13.93
CA GLU A 316 -4.19 -4.15 -14.77
C GLU A 316 -2.94 -3.59 -15.43
N HIS A 317 -3.03 -3.20 -16.70
CA HIS A 317 -1.89 -2.81 -17.55
C HIS A 317 -0.81 -3.91 -17.69
N GLY A 318 -1.11 -5.15 -17.33
CA GLY A 318 -0.14 -6.23 -17.24
C GLY A 318 0.84 -6.11 -16.05
N TRP A 319 0.61 -5.17 -15.15
CA TRP A 319 1.51 -4.85 -14.04
C TRP A 319 1.17 -5.58 -12.74
N PHE A 320 2.19 -5.72 -11.93
CA PHE A 320 2.14 -6.02 -10.49
C PHE A 320 2.87 -4.92 -9.73
N ASP A 321 2.82 -4.93 -8.39
CA ASP A 321 3.43 -3.92 -7.55
C ASP A 321 2.68 -2.56 -7.57
N LYS A 322 3.34 -1.44 -7.42
CA LYS A 322 2.80 -0.09 -7.17
C LYS A 322 3.72 0.98 -7.77
N ARG A 323 3.73 2.18 -7.33
CA ARG A 323 4.61 3.34 -7.58
C ARG A 323 3.94 4.45 -8.37
N PHE A 324 3.25 4.13 -9.45
CA PHE A 324 2.61 5.14 -10.30
C PHE A 324 1.34 5.72 -9.65
N ILE A 325 0.98 6.93 -10.04
CA ILE A 325 -0.26 7.59 -9.64
C ILE A 325 -1.50 7.03 -10.37
N TYR A 326 -1.37 5.97 -11.17
CA TYR A 326 -2.51 5.26 -11.74
C TYR A 326 -3.41 4.72 -10.64
N GLU A 327 -4.71 4.67 -10.90
CA GLU A 327 -5.74 4.50 -9.87
C GLU A 327 -5.49 3.27 -8.98
N GLU A 328 -5.06 2.13 -9.54
CA GLU A 328 -4.83 0.89 -8.81
C GLU A 328 -3.71 0.98 -7.77
N SER A 329 -2.69 1.77 -8.06
CA SER A 329 -1.56 2.04 -7.17
C SER A 329 -1.82 3.19 -6.20
N PHE A 330 -2.63 4.15 -6.63
CA PHE A 330 -2.91 5.39 -5.93
C PHE A 330 -4.03 5.25 -4.91
N GLN A 331 -5.13 4.53 -5.25
CA GLN A 331 -6.26 4.30 -4.37
C GLN A 331 -5.96 3.21 -3.34
N MET A 332 -6.23 3.51 -2.07
CA MET A 332 -6.12 2.55 -0.96
C MET A 332 -7.51 2.19 -0.43
N PRO A 333 -7.70 0.96 0.12
CA PRO A 333 -8.90 0.68 0.89
C PRO A 333 -8.91 1.51 2.17
N PHE A 334 -10.08 1.98 2.58
CA PHE A 334 -10.30 2.59 3.87
C PHE A 334 -11.68 2.24 4.40
N LEU A 335 -11.72 1.45 5.45
CA LEU A 335 -12.93 1.05 6.15
C LEU A 335 -12.79 1.46 7.62
N VAL A 336 -13.84 1.99 8.20
CA VAL A 336 -13.84 2.44 9.59
C VAL A 336 -15.11 2.04 10.32
N ARG A 337 -14.96 1.53 11.54
CA ARG A 337 -16.06 1.21 12.46
C ARG A 337 -15.87 1.99 13.75
N TYR A 338 -16.91 2.70 14.17
CA TYR A 338 -17.01 3.32 15.49
C TYR A 338 -18.48 3.44 15.88
N PRO A 339 -19.08 2.42 16.53
CA PRO A 339 -20.51 2.34 16.76
C PRO A 339 -21.10 3.55 17.50
N ALA A 340 -20.34 4.17 18.42
CA ALA A 340 -20.80 5.35 19.17
C ALA A 340 -21.04 6.60 18.30
N LYS A 341 -20.43 6.70 17.10
CA LYS A 341 -20.44 7.93 16.29
C LYS A 341 -20.70 7.71 14.80
N ILE A 342 -20.33 6.56 14.25
CA ILE A 342 -20.42 6.29 12.82
C ILE A 342 -21.61 5.38 12.58
N SER A 343 -22.58 5.84 11.79
CA SER A 343 -23.74 5.03 11.41
C SER A 343 -23.33 3.87 10.50
N PRO A 344 -23.91 2.69 10.68
CA PRO A 344 -23.54 1.51 9.90
C PRO A 344 -23.91 1.62 8.40
N GLY A 345 -23.10 1.02 7.54
CA GLY A 345 -23.35 0.89 6.10
C GLY A 345 -23.18 2.18 5.30
N GLN A 346 -22.46 3.17 5.83
CA GLN A 346 -22.16 4.39 5.08
C GLN A 346 -21.14 4.17 3.97
N VAL A 347 -21.35 4.84 2.83
CA VAL A 347 -20.39 4.93 1.73
C VAL A 347 -20.11 6.40 1.45
N ASN A 348 -18.90 6.82 1.69
CA ASN A 348 -18.45 8.18 1.38
C ASN A 348 -17.61 8.20 0.10
N LYS A 349 -17.88 9.18 -0.78
CA LYS A 349 -17.21 9.36 -2.09
C LYS A 349 -16.42 10.66 -2.17
N ASP A 350 -16.13 11.28 -1.03
CA ASP A 350 -15.27 12.45 -0.99
C ASP A 350 -13.80 12.04 -1.01
N ILE A 351 -12.99 12.89 -1.60
CA ILE A 351 -11.55 12.62 -1.71
C ILE A 351 -10.88 12.87 -0.36
N CYS A 352 -10.09 11.90 0.08
CA CYS A 352 -9.22 12.01 1.25
C CYS A 352 -7.85 11.36 0.96
N CYS A 353 -6.87 11.67 1.78
CA CYS A 353 -5.50 11.20 1.61
C CYS A 353 -4.93 10.63 2.92
N ASN A 354 -3.87 9.85 2.81
CA ASN A 354 -3.22 9.26 3.98
C ASN A 354 -2.60 10.28 4.95
N VAL A 355 -2.33 11.51 4.53
CA VAL A 355 -1.91 12.61 5.44
C VAL A 355 -3.02 13.05 6.39
N ASP A 356 -4.28 12.71 6.09
CA ASP A 356 -5.46 13.05 6.88
C ASP A 356 -5.67 12.11 8.08
N PHE A 357 -4.96 10.96 8.13
CA PHE A 357 -5.16 9.96 9.17
C PHE A 357 -4.71 10.46 10.55
N ALA A 358 -3.50 11.00 10.65
CA ALA A 358 -2.98 11.50 11.91
C ALA A 358 -3.87 12.60 12.53
N PRO A 359 -4.26 13.67 11.81
CA PRO A 359 -5.17 14.66 12.36
C PRO A 359 -6.55 14.10 12.73
N THR A 360 -7.04 13.07 12.00
CA THR A 360 -8.31 12.41 12.33
C THR A 360 -8.24 11.68 13.68
N PHE A 361 -7.16 10.95 13.93
CA PHE A 361 -6.97 10.25 15.20
C PHE A 361 -6.85 11.22 16.38
N LEU A 362 -6.16 12.34 16.18
CA LEU A 362 -6.05 13.39 17.19
C LEU A 362 -7.40 14.06 17.48
N ASP A 363 -8.21 14.33 16.46
CA ASP A 363 -9.53 14.92 16.60
C ASP A 363 -10.46 14.01 17.43
N TYR A 364 -10.53 12.72 17.11
CA TYR A 364 -11.31 11.77 17.90
C TYR A 364 -10.77 11.55 19.32
N ALA A 365 -9.51 11.84 19.54
CA ALA A 365 -8.89 11.79 20.87
C ALA A 365 -9.05 13.11 21.67
N ASP A 366 -9.83 14.07 21.17
CA ASP A 366 -9.96 15.43 21.72
C ASP A 366 -8.59 16.09 21.98
N THR A 367 -7.61 15.76 21.14
CA THR A 367 -6.24 16.29 21.18
C THR A 367 -6.07 17.35 20.10
N VAL A 368 -5.39 18.45 20.46
CA VAL A 368 -5.14 19.54 19.51
C VAL A 368 -4.37 19.02 18.29
N ILE A 369 -4.91 19.28 17.10
CA ILE A 369 -4.20 18.99 15.84
C ILE A 369 -3.09 20.04 15.67
N PRO A 370 -1.82 19.63 15.64
CA PRO A 370 -0.71 20.56 15.51
C PRO A 370 -0.71 21.26 14.16
N SER A 371 -0.32 22.53 14.13
CA SER A 371 -0.31 23.36 12.93
C SER A 371 0.71 22.93 11.87
N TYR A 372 1.67 22.07 12.21
CA TYR A 372 2.60 21.51 11.23
C TYR A 372 1.96 20.38 10.38
N MET A 373 0.89 19.75 10.85
CA MET A 373 0.17 18.73 10.08
C MET A 373 -0.50 19.38 8.87
N GLN A 374 -0.35 18.77 7.73
CA GLN A 374 -0.86 19.27 6.46
C GLN A 374 -2.16 18.61 6.02
N GLY A 375 -2.52 17.49 6.67
CA GLY A 375 -3.81 16.83 6.50
C GLY A 375 -4.92 17.49 7.32
N VAL A 376 -6.15 17.07 7.07
CA VAL A 376 -7.35 17.51 7.77
C VAL A 376 -8.05 16.33 8.43
N SER A 377 -8.89 16.59 9.45
CA SER A 377 -9.66 15.50 10.08
C SER A 377 -10.75 14.98 9.16
N LEU A 378 -10.82 13.65 9.01
CA LEU A 378 -11.87 12.93 8.29
C LEU A 378 -13.14 12.73 9.13
N ARG A 379 -13.15 13.19 10.37
CA ARG A 379 -14.29 13.02 11.29
C ARG A 379 -15.62 13.44 10.70
N PRO A 380 -15.77 14.61 10.03
CA PRO A 380 -17.02 14.97 9.40
C PRO A 380 -17.50 13.93 8.37
N LEU A 381 -16.60 13.43 7.54
CA LEU A 381 -16.93 12.42 6.52
C LEU A 381 -17.37 11.09 7.16
N PHE A 382 -16.74 10.69 8.27
CA PHE A 382 -17.12 9.48 8.99
C PHE A 382 -18.50 9.64 9.68
N GLU A 383 -18.81 10.83 10.16
CA GLU A 383 -20.10 11.16 10.79
C GLU A 383 -21.18 11.52 9.76
N GLY A 384 -20.90 11.38 8.44
CA GLY A 384 -21.86 11.51 7.34
C GLY A 384 -22.07 12.94 6.84
N GLU A 385 -21.16 13.85 7.17
CA GLU A 385 -21.20 15.24 6.74
C GLU A 385 -20.05 15.57 5.80
N THR A 386 -20.33 16.25 4.68
CA THR A 386 -19.28 16.81 3.82
C THR A 386 -19.26 18.32 4.00
N PRO A 387 -18.21 18.90 4.62
CA PRO A 387 -18.07 20.36 4.72
C PRO A 387 -18.11 21.03 3.32
N GLU A 388 -18.72 22.22 3.24
CA GLU A 388 -18.84 22.95 1.95
C GLU A 388 -17.48 23.28 1.32
N ASP A 389 -16.48 23.51 2.17
CA ASP A 389 -15.10 23.83 1.78
C ASP A 389 -14.19 22.57 1.66
N TRP A 390 -14.77 21.36 1.72
CA TRP A 390 -14.01 20.14 1.61
C TRP A 390 -13.25 20.05 0.29
N SER A 391 -11.92 19.93 0.36
CA SER A 391 -11.07 19.82 -0.82
C SER A 391 -11.29 18.48 -1.52
N GLN A 392 -11.82 18.53 -2.75
CA GLN A 392 -11.99 17.37 -3.61
C GLN A 392 -10.76 17.13 -4.48
N LEU A 393 -9.56 17.19 -3.87
CA LEU A 393 -8.27 17.08 -4.55
C LEU A 393 -7.33 16.14 -3.80
N ALA A 394 -6.71 15.22 -4.53
CA ALA A 394 -5.61 14.40 -4.03
C ALA A 394 -4.32 14.75 -4.77
N TYR A 395 -3.27 15.05 -4.03
CA TYR A 395 -1.93 15.30 -4.55
C TYR A 395 -1.02 14.10 -4.26
N HIS A 396 -0.22 13.73 -5.25
CA HIS A 396 0.74 12.63 -5.18
C HIS A 396 2.08 13.06 -5.74
N ARG A 397 3.18 12.62 -5.11
CA ARG A 397 4.53 12.77 -5.66
C ARG A 397 5.37 11.54 -5.38
N TYR A 398 5.88 10.90 -6.42
CA TYR A 398 6.82 9.78 -6.38
C TYR A 398 8.23 10.30 -6.71
N TRP A 399 9.18 10.05 -5.80
CA TRP A 399 10.53 10.62 -5.85
C TRP A 399 11.60 9.62 -6.31
N MET A 400 11.35 8.32 -6.17
CA MET A 400 12.37 7.27 -6.35
C MET A 400 12.58 6.94 -7.84
N HIS A 401 13.18 7.89 -8.58
CA HIS A 401 13.37 7.79 -10.02
C HIS A 401 14.24 6.60 -10.41
N LYS A 402 13.71 5.77 -11.33
CA LYS A 402 14.43 4.63 -11.92
C LYS A 402 15.01 3.69 -10.86
N ASP A 403 14.22 3.38 -9.83
CA ASP A 403 14.66 2.38 -8.85
C ASP A 403 15.14 1.10 -9.54
N PRO A 404 16.16 0.42 -8.98
CA PRO A 404 16.84 -0.70 -9.66
C PRO A 404 15.94 -1.88 -10.02
N ASP A 405 14.87 -2.09 -9.24
CA ASP A 405 13.98 -3.25 -9.39
C ASP A 405 12.86 -3.01 -10.42
N HIS A 406 12.31 -1.77 -10.47
CA HIS A 406 11.08 -1.48 -11.21
C HIS A 406 11.25 -0.45 -12.33
N ASN A 407 12.36 0.28 -12.34
CA ASN A 407 12.63 1.35 -13.30
C ASN A 407 11.45 2.33 -13.44
N ALA A 408 10.81 2.63 -12.30
CA ALA A 408 9.68 3.54 -12.27
C ALA A 408 10.16 4.99 -12.32
N PHE A 409 9.54 5.80 -13.17
CA PHE A 409 9.94 7.19 -13.35
C PHE A 409 9.31 8.12 -12.31
N ALA A 410 10.07 9.12 -11.89
CA ALA A 410 9.62 10.12 -10.93
C ALA A 410 8.56 11.05 -11.55
N HIS A 411 7.51 11.30 -10.79
CA HIS A 411 6.38 12.11 -11.23
C HIS A 411 5.63 12.70 -10.03
N TYR A 412 4.83 13.70 -10.32
CA TYR A 412 3.78 14.14 -9.42
C TYR A 412 2.50 14.44 -10.20
N GLY A 413 1.40 14.57 -9.48
CA GLY A 413 0.13 14.83 -10.11
C GLY A 413 -0.97 15.18 -9.12
N ILE A 414 -2.11 15.52 -9.68
CA ILE A 414 -3.31 15.85 -8.95
C ILE A 414 -4.52 15.12 -9.52
N ARG A 415 -5.43 14.73 -8.66
CA ARG A 415 -6.68 14.04 -8.97
C ARG A 415 -7.84 14.82 -8.35
N ASN A 416 -8.80 15.25 -9.16
CA ASN A 416 -10.12 15.67 -8.67
C ASN A 416 -11.15 14.53 -8.88
N LYS A 417 -12.44 14.78 -8.71
CA LYS A 417 -13.46 13.72 -8.88
C LYS A 417 -13.55 13.13 -10.29
N ARG A 418 -13.05 13.82 -11.31
CA ARG A 418 -13.14 13.37 -12.70
C ARG A 418 -11.79 13.23 -13.40
N TYR A 419 -10.93 14.20 -13.25
CA TYR A 419 -9.68 14.29 -14.02
C TYR A 419 -8.46 14.01 -13.16
N LYS A 420 -7.44 13.44 -13.79
CA LYS A 420 -6.11 13.23 -13.22
C LYS A 420 -5.08 13.87 -14.16
N LEU A 421 -4.24 14.77 -13.64
CA LEU A 421 -3.13 15.36 -14.34
C LEU A 421 -1.82 14.88 -13.72
N ILE A 422 -0.88 14.41 -14.56
CA ILE A 422 0.41 13.87 -14.15
C ILE A 422 1.52 14.62 -14.89
N TYR A 423 2.57 14.97 -14.15
CA TYR A 423 3.82 15.47 -14.71
C TYR A 423 4.97 14.54 -14.38
N TRP A 424 5.56 13.96 -15.43
CA TRP A 424 6.74 13.12 -15.36
C TRP A 424 7.98 14.00 -15.40
N TYR A 425 8.52 14.37 -14.22
CA TYR A 425 9.68 15.27 -14.15
C TYR A 425 11.01 14.52 -14.32
N ASN A 426 11.02 13.20 -14.16
CA ASN A 426 12.11 12.29 -14.56
C ASN A 426 13.49 12.67 -14.01
N GLU A 427 13.55 13.01 -12.71
CA GLU A 427 14.78 13.38 -12.02
C GLU A 427 14.90 12.63 -10.69
N GLY A 428 16.11 12.17 -10.36
CA GLY A 428 16.41 11.45 -9.11
C GLY A 428 16.86 12.35 -7.97
N PHE A 429 17.34 13.56 -8.26
CA PHE A 429 17.86 14.53 -7.28
C PHE A 429 18.93 13.97 -6.32
N ASP A 430 19.71 13.01 -6.76
CA ASP A 430 20.70 12.28 -5.94
C ASP A 430 20.13 11.69 -4.64
N LEU A 431 18.82 11.42 -4.60
CA LEU A 431 18.16 10.82 -3.45
C LEU A 431 18.54 9.33 -3.31
N PRO A 432 18.58 8.78 -2.09
CA PRO A 432 18.85 7.35 -1.90
C PRO A 432 17.94 6.45 -2.72
N GLY A 433 18.51 5.44 -3.38
CA GLY A 433 17.76 4.47 -4.19
C GLY A 433 17.30 4.98 -5.56
N THR A 434 17.69 6.17 -5.98
CA THR A 434 17.39 6.73 -7.31
C THR A 434 18.54 6.53 -8.29
N ASN A 435 18.26 6.70 -9.58
CA ASN A 435 19.25 6.81 -10.64
C ASN A 435 19.12 8.16 -11.36
N ASP A 436 20.15 8.47 -12.17
CA ASP A 436 20.20 9.72 -12.93
C ASP A 436 18.98 9.90 -13.81
N GLY A 437 18.50 11.14 -13.89
CA GLY A 437 17.44 11.57 -14.78
C GLY A 437 17.94 11.80 -16.23
N GLY A 438 17.24 12.67 -16.92
CA GLY A 438 17.58 13.09 -18.29
C GLY A 438 16.62 12.56 -19.35
N GLU A 439 15.61 11.81 -18.97
CA GLU A 439 14.51 11.46 -19.86
C GLU A 439 13.64 12.70 -20.16
N ASP A 440 13.01 12.71 -21.35
CA ASP A 440 12.08 13.76 -21.72
C ASP A 440 10.96 13.90 -20.67
N LYS A 441 10.68 15.13 -20.30
CA LYS A 441 9.56 15.45 -19.39
C LYS A 441 8.26 15.41 -20.15
N GLU A 442 7.24 14.79 -19.57
CA GLU A 442 5.96 14.54 -20.23
C GLU A 442 4.79 14.87 -19.33
N TRP A 443 3.65 15.20 -19.94
CA TRP A 443 2.39 15.38 -19.26
C TRP A 443 1.39 14.30 -19.67
N GLU A 444 0.55 13.88 -18.75
CA GLU A 444 -0.64 13.07 -19.00
C GLU A 444 -1.87 13.71 -18.37
N LEU A 445 -2.97 13.68 -19.10
CA LEU A 445 -4.31 13.99 -18.59
C LEU A 445 -5.22 12.81 -18.84
N PHE A 446 -5.91 12.33 -17.82
CA PHE A 446 -6.91 11.29 -17.93
C PHE A 446 -8.28 11.79 -17.49
N ASP A 447 -9.34 11.42 -18.22
CA ASP A 447 -10.74 11.52 -17.79
C ASP A 447 -11.13 10.20 -17.11
N CYS A 448 -10.93 10.11 -15.80
CA CYS A 448 -11.15 8.87 -15.06
C CYS A 448 -12.62 8.43 -14.98
N GLN A 449 -13.56 9.24 -15.47
CA GLN A 449 -14.97 8.86 -15.59
C GLN A 449 -15.24 8.15 -16.90
N GLU A 450 -14.69 8.66 -18.02
CA GLU A 450 -14.87 8.09 -19.36
C GLU A 450 -13.82 7.00 -19.67
N ASP A 451 -12.65 7.09 -19.06
CA ASP A 451 -11.53 6.17 -19.18
C ASP A 451 -11.01 5.77 -17.78
N PRO A 452 -11.77 4.95 -17.04
CA PRO A 452 -11.40 4.55 -15.69
C PRO A 452 -10.12 3.69 -15.62
N MET A 453 -9.69 3.14 -16.77
CA MET A 453 -8.44 2.37 -16.88
C MET A 453 -7.25 3.21 -17.34
N GLU A 454 -7.41 4.52 -17.51
CA GLU A 454 -6.34 5.47 -17.84
C GLU A 454 -5.49 5.06 -19.07
N LEU A 455 -6.18 4.67 -20.16
CA LEU A 455 -5.57 4.16 -21.39
C LEU A 455 -5.22 5.26 -22.40
N PHE A 456 -5.88 6.42 -22.31
CA PHE A 456 -5.79 7.47 -23.31
C PHE A 456 -5.34 8.80 -22.69
N ASN A 457 -4.09 9.17 -22.92
CA ASN A 457 -3.59 10.47 -22.54
C ASN A 457 -4.23 11.59 -23.41
N LEU A 458 -5.01 12.44 -22.77
CA LEU A 458 -5.78 13.54 -23.41
C LEU A 458 -5.03 14.88 -23.36
N TYR A 459 -3.81 14.94 -22.84
CA TYR A 459 -3.11 16.20 -22.61
C TYR A 459 -2.94 17.03 -23.88
N ASN A 460 -2.69 16.41 -25.01
CA ASN A 460 -2.50 17.08 -26.31
C ASN A 460 -3.79 17.15 -27.14
N ASP A 461 -4.92 16.66 -26.63
CA ASP A 461 -6.21 16.77 -27.34
C ASP A 461 -6.76 18.20 -27.21
N HIS A 462 -6.98 18.86 -28.34
CA HIS A 462 -7.46 20.24 -28.38
C HIS A 462 -8.82 20.44 -27.66
N ARG A 463 -9.64 19.39 -27.57
CA ARG A 463 -10.95 19.42 -26.88
C ARG A 463 -10.80 19.55 -25.36
N TYR A 464 -9.67 19.16 -24.81
CA TYR A 464 -9.40 19.15 -23.37
C TYR A 464 -8.46 20.26 -22.90
N GLN A 465 -8.05 21.20 -23.78
CA GLN A 465 -7.11 22.24 -23.39
C GLN A 465 -7.62 23.14 -22.25
N GLY A 466 -8.92 23.38 -22.16
CA GLY A 466 -9.51 24.08 -21.01
C GLY A 466 -9.35 23.30 -19.70
N VAL A 467 -9.54 21.98 -19.75
CA VAL A 467 -9.34 21.08 -18.60
C VAL A 467 -7.85 21.02 -18.21
N VAL A 468 -6.94 20.96 -19.18
CA VAL A 468 -5.49 21.00 -18.92
C VAL A 468 -5.11 22.25 -18.13
N LEU A 469 -5.59 23.43 -18.57
CA LEU A 469 -5.29 24.69 -17.88
C LEU A 469 -5.86 24.72 -16.46
N GLU A 470 -7.10 24.27 -16.28
CA GLU A 470 -7.74 24.18 -14.96
C GLU A 470 -6.96 23.24 -14.03
N MET A 471 -6.63 22.02 -14.50
CA MET A 471 -5.93 21.04 -13.69
C MET A 471 -4.49 21.45 -13.37
N LYS A 472 -3.80 22.16 -14.27
CA LYS A 472 -2.49 22.78 -13.98
C LYS A 472 -2.62 23.81 -12.86
N GLN A 473 -3.59 24.71 -12.94
CA GLN A 473 -3.80 25.72 -11.88
C GLN A 473 -4.07 25.06 -10.54
N LEU A 474 -4.95 24.04 -10.51
CA LEU A 474 -5.23 23.29 -9.27
C LEU A 474 -3.98 22.60 -8.71
N LEU A 475 -3.13 22.04 -9.57
CA LEU A 475 -1.86 21.43 -9.19
C LEU A 475 -0.90 22.45 -8.58
N GLU A 476 -0.72 23.58 -9.24
CA GLU A 476 0.17 24.68 -8.79
C GLU A 476 -0.32 25.27 -7.47
N ASP A 477 -1.61 25.56 -7.35
CA ASP A 477 -2.21 26.07 -6.11
C ASP A 477 -2.03 25.07 -4.95
N LYS A 478 -2.22 23.77 -5.23
CA LYS A 478 -2.01 22.73 -4.22
C LYS A 478 -0.55 22.67 -3.80
N MET A 479 0.39 22.64 -4.73
CA MET A 479 1.82 22.60 -4.43
C MET A 479 2.27 23.81 -3.61
N LEU A 480 1.82 25.01 -3.98
CA LEU A 480 2.08 26.24 -3.22
C LEU A 480 1.51 26.14 -1.79
N SER A 481 0.27 25.65 -1.65
CA SER A 481 -0.39 25.55 -0.35
C SER A 481 0.29 24.60 0.63
N ILE A 482 0.94 23.56 0.12
CA ILE A 482 1.67 22.58 0.92
C ILE A 482 3.17 22.85 1.00
N GLY A 483 3.67 23.85 0.28
CA GLY A 483 5.09 24.24 0.24
C GLY A 483 5.98 23.28 -0.54
N ASP A 484 5.44 22.57 -1.55
CA ASP A 484 6.24 21.71 -2.43
C ASP A 484 6.79 22.48 -3.63
N LEU A 485 7.93 22.03 -4.15
CA LEU A 485 8.62 22.68 -5.27
C LEU A 485 8.13 22.15 -6.61
N MET A 486 7.85 23.05 -7.53
CA MET A 486 7.45 22.73 -8.91
C MET A 486 8.68 22.45 -9.78
N GLU A 487 8.63 21.36 -10.53
CA GLU A 487 9.65 20.99 -11.53
C GLU A 487 9.23 21.36 -12.94
N HIS A 488 7.99 21.77 -13.15
CA HIS A 488 7.49 22.27 -14.42
C HIS A 488 7.55 23.80 -14.44
N THR A 489 7.91 24.35 -15.58
CA THR A 489 7.73 25.75 -15.90
C THR A 489 6.41 25.92 -16.64
N GLY A 490 5.63 26.91 -16.25
CA GLY A 490 4.24 27.16 -16.67
C GLY A 490 3.93 27.09 -18.17
#